data_453b1a0832a80134db8753b8f697685f
#
_entry.id   453b1a0832a80134db8753b8f697685f
#
_cell.length_a   1.000
_cell.length_b   1.000
_cell.length_c   1.000
_cell.angle_alpha   90.00
_cell.angle_beta   90.00
_cell.angle_gamma   90.00
#
_symmetry.space_group_name_H-M   'P 1'
#
loop_
_entity.id
_entity.type
_entity.pdbx_description
1 polymer ?
#
loop_
_entity_poly.entity_id
_entity_poly.type
_entity_poly.pdbx_seq_one_letter_code
_entity_poly.pdbx_strand_id
1 'polypeptide(L)'
;MKNTIIFKRLYNQYTSKFIIKIILAALLSVLVAISTSATAWLLDPAIEKIFINRDQTLIILIPFAIILAFTTKGISLYFAKLIMINVGEEVKKIIQIDMLKSLIAADTETIENKHSGKYISNLNFDVQQITKMLSEAFLSIFKDGLTLLGLLIVMFYQNWKLSLIAIIMIPLASITAKILGKRMGKASTEAQERSGDLNKYLIDLFKNHKIIKIFQRENYEHERSEKFV
;
A
#
# COMPACT_ATOMS: atom_id res chain seq x y z
N MET A 1 -1.27 -17.39 16.07
CA MET A 1 -2.49 -18.19 15.83
C MET A 1 -3.78 -17.37 15.66
N LYS A 2 -4.08 -16.35 16.48
CA LYS A 2 -5.30 -15.54 16.36
C LYS A 2 -5.45 -14.82 14.99
N ASN A 3 -4.38 -14.26 14.43
CA ASN A 3 -4.41 -13.50 13.20
C ASN A 3 -4.74 -14.37 11.96
N THR A 4 -4.26 -15.60 11.90
CA THR A 4 -4.51 -16.53 10.79
C THR A 4 -5.98 -16.93 10.71
N ILE A 5 -6.65 -17.06 11.85
CA ILE A 5 -8.09 -17.38 11.93
C ILE A 5 -8.92 -16.21 11.40
N ILE A 6 -8.54 -14.98 11.73
CA ILE A 6 -9.22 -13.76 11.27
C ILE A 6 -9.09 -13.60 9.75
N PHE A 7 -7.89 -13.80 9.21
CA PHE A 7 -7.66 -13.75 7.76
C PHE A 7 -8.44 -14.84 7.01
N LYS A 8 -8.47 -16.06 7.52
CA LYS A 8 -9.23 -17.18 6.94
C LYS A 8 -10.74 -16.90 6.95
N ARG A 9 -11.25 -16.28 8.03
CA ARG A 9 -12.65 -15.89 8.13
C ARG A 9 -13.00 -14.77 7.14
N LEU A 10 -12.18 -13.73 7.05
CA LEU A 10 -12.34 -12.65 6.08
C LEU A 10 -12.34 -13.17 4.65
N TYR A 11 -11.41 -14.07 4.32
CA TYR A 11 -11.35 -14.67 3.00
C TYR A 11 -12.60 -15.49 2.69
N ASN A 12 -12.98 -16.45 3.55
CA ASN A 12 -14.09 -17.35 3.27
C ASN A 12 -15.46 -16.67 3.29
N GLN A 13 -15.69 -15.69 4.17
CA GLN A 13 -17.02 -15.07 4.32
C GLN A 13 -17.24 -13.91 3.34
N TYR A 14 -16.20 -13.15 3.01
CA TYR A 14 -16.35 -11.90 2.28
C TYR A 14 -15.65 -11.91 0.92
N THR A 15 -14.43 -12.41 0.82
CA THR A 15 -13.60 -12.30 -0.39
C THR A 15 -13.90 -13.39 -1.42
N SER A 16 -14.31 -14.58 -0.98
CA SER A 16 -14.58 -15.73 -1.88
C SER A 16 -15.66 -15.47 -2.92
N LYS A 17 -16.60 -14.57 -2.65
CA LYS A 17 -17.67 -14.17 -3.58
C LYS A 17 -17.13 -13.45 -4.83
N PHE A 18 -15.93 -12.89 -4.75
CA PHE A 18 -15.31 -12.11 -5.82
C PHE A 18 -14.12 -12.80 -6.46
N ILE A 19 -14.00 -14.14 -6.30
CA ILE A 19 -12.85 -14.93 -6.75
C ILE A 19 -12.56 -14.72 -8.25
N ILE A 20 -13.58 -14.59 -9.09
CA ILE A 20 -13.43 -14.39 -10.54
C ILE A 20 -12.74 -13.03 -10.83
N LYS A 21 -13.15 -11.97 -10.13
CA LYS A 21 -12.51 -10.65 -10.25
C LYS A 21 -11.07 -10.68 -9.77
N ILE A 22 -10.79 -11.42 -8.70
CA ILE A 22 -9.44 -11.59 -8.14
C ILE A 22 -8.55 -12.37 -9.12
N ILE A 23 -9.06 -13.45 -9.73
CA ILE A 23 -8.32 -14.20 -10.75
C ILE A 23 -8.02 -13.31 -11.97
N LEU A 24 -8.97 -12.49 -12.39
CA LEU A 24 -8.75 -11.55 -13.50
C LEU A 24 -7.66 -10.52 -13.16
N ALA A 25 -7.67 -9.97 -11.96
CA ALA A 25 -6.61 -9.07 -11.48
C ALA A 25 -5.24 -9.77 -11.40
N ALA A 26 -5.22 -11.05 -11.00
CA ALA A 26 -4.01 -11.86 -10.98
C ALA A 26 -3.47 -12.11 -12.40
N LEU A 27 -4.33 -12.43 -13.37
CA LEU A 27 -3.93 -12.57 -14.79
C LEU A 27 -3.35 -11.27 -15.36
N LEU A 28 -3.97 -10.13 -15.08
CA LEU A 28 -3.44 -8.82 -15.45
C LEU A 28 -2.08 -8.55 -14.78
N SER A 29 -1.89 -9.01 -13.54
CA SER A 29 -0.60 -8.91 -12.84
C SER A 29 0.50 -9.76 -13.50
N VAL A 30 0.15 -10.91 -14.08
CA VAL A 30 1.07 -11.71 -14.90
C VAL A 30 1.50 -10.91 -16.14
N LEU A 31 0.58 -10.24 -16.83
CA LEU A 31 0.92 -9.39 -17.97
C LEU A 31 1.84 -8.24 -17.58
N VAL A 32 1.62 -7.61 -16.42
CA VAL A 32 2.51 -6.58 -15.88
C VAL A 32 3.92 -7.13 -15.64
N ALA A 33 4.03 -8.32 -15.05
CA ALA A 33 5.31 -8.97 -14.78
C ALA A 33 6.06 -9.32 -16.08
N ILE A 34 5.36 -9.92 -17.05
CA ILE A 34 5.92 -10.24 -18.38
C ILE A 34 6.42 -8.97 -19.08
N SER A 35 5.59 -7.92 -19.13
CA SER A 35 5.96 -6.65 -19.77
C SER A 35 7.18 -6.00 -19.10
N THR A 36 7.28 -6.08 -17.76
CA THR A 36 8.43 -5.56 -17.02
C THR A 36 9.69 -6.36 -17.31
N SER A 37 9.60 -7.69 -17.31
CA SER A 37 10.72 -8.57 -17.61
C SER A 37 11.17 -8.45 -19.09
N ALA A 38 10.21 -8.31 -20.01
CA ALA A 38 10.49 -8.08 -21.42
C ALA A 38 11.23 -6.75 -21.65
N THR A 39 10.83 -5.69 -20.94
CA THR A 39 11.54 -4.40 -20.99
C THR A 39 12.98 -4.54 -20.52
N ALA A 40 13.22 -5.26 -19.41
CA ALA A 40 14.57 -5.51 -18.92
C ALA A 40 15.41 -6.33 -19.89
N TRP A 41 14.79 -7.33 -20.54
CA TRP A 41 15.45 -8.14 -21.56
C TRP A 41 15.79 -7.35 -22.82
N LEU A 42 14.94 -6.41 -23.24
CA LEU A 42 15.15 -5.58 -24.42
C LEU A 42 16.28 -4.56 -24.26
N LEU A 43 16.71 -4.25 -23.03
CA LEU A 43 17.80 -3.31 -22.80
C LEU A 43 19.15 -3.83 -23.35
N ASP A 44 19.40 -5.11 -23.24
CA ASP A 44 20.63 -5.73 -23.73
C ASP A 44 20.75 -5.62 -25.27
N PRO A 45 19.80 -6.12 -26.10
CA PRO A 45 19.83 -5.90 -27.52
C PRO A 45 19.73 -4.42 -27.93
N ALA A 46 19.13 -3.56 -27.10
CA ALA A 46 19.13 -2.12 -27.37
C ALA A 46 20.56 -1.56 -27.36
N ILE A 47 21.36 -1.92 -26.38
CA ILE A 47 22.74 -1.46 -26.29
C ILE A 47 23.61 -2.07 -27.42
N GLU A 48 23.56 -3.38 -27.59
CA GLU A 48 24.40 -4.08 -28.55
C GLU A 48 24.05 -3.73 -30.00
N LYS A 49 22.75 -3.82 -30.36
CA LYS A 49 22.32 -3.72 -31.76
C LYS A 49 22.17 -2.27 -32.24
N ILE A 50 21.79 -1.35 -31.37
CA ILE A 50 21.62 0.06 -31.73
C ILE A 50 22.94 0.81 -31.68
N PHE A 51 23.70 0.67 -30.57
CA PHE A 51 24.88 1.50 -30.35
C PHE A 51 26.17 0.88 -30.91
N ILE A 52 26.32 -0.46 -30.85
CA ILE A 52 27.56 -1.14 -31.33
C ILE A 52 27.41 -1.52 -32.80
N ASN A 53 26.38 -2.27 -33.17
CA ASN A 53 26.21 -2.82 -34.52
C ASN A 53 25.51 -1.86 -35.49
N ARG A 54 24.85 -0.81 -35.03
CA ARG A 54 24.15 0.22 -35.82
C ARG A 54 23.20 -0.37 -36.86
N ASP A 55 22.46 -1.40 -36.52
CA ASP A 55 21.48 -2.04 -37.40
C ASP A 55 20.27 -1.13 -37.59
N GLN A 56 20.10 -0.60 -38.82
CA GLN A 56 19.06 0.38 -39.14
C GLN A 56 17.63 -0.15 -38.87
N THR A 57 17.37 -1.42 -39.04
CA THR A 57 16.05 -2.03 -38.80
C THR A 57 15.75 -2.11 -37.34
N LEU A 58 16.72 -2.51 -36.50
CA LEU A 58 16.56 -2.68 -35.06
C LEU A 58 16.54 -1.35 -34.30
N ILE A 59 17.10 -0.27 -34.86
CA ILE A 59 17.01 1.08 -34.32
C ILE A 59 15.57 1.55 -34.17
N ILE A 60 14.66 1.14 -35.06
CA ILE A 60 13.25 1.51 -35.00
C ILE A 60 12.44 0.45 -34.22
N LEU A 61 12.73 -0.82 -34.43
CA LEU A 61 11.92 -1.92 -33.88
C LEU A 61 12.07 -2.06 -32.36
N ILE A 62 13.27 -1.88 -31.81
CA ILE A 62 13.49 -2.02 -30.36
C ILE A 62 12.80 -0.91 -29.56
N PRO A 63 12.92 0.39 -29.90
CA PRO A 63 12.15 1.43 -29.21
C PRO A 63 10.65 1.22 -29.31
N PHE A 64 10.14 0.79 -30.47
CA PHE A 64 8.73 0.48 -30.64
C PHE A 64 8.27 -0.67 -29.72
N ALA A 65 9.06 -1.75 -29.63
CA ALA A 65 8.79 -2.86 -28.72
C ALA A 65 8.80 -2.43 -27.24
N ILE A 66 9.73 -1.54 -26.86
CA ILE A 66 9.78 -0.97 -25.51
C ILE A 66 8.52 -0.13 -25.21
N ILE A 67 8.11 0.74 -26.13
CA ILE A 67 6.88 1.53 -26.00
C ILE A 67 5.66 0.61 -25.85
N LEU A 68 5.56 -0.43 -26.64
CA LEU A 68 4.48 -1.41 -26.57
C LEU A 68 4.47 -2.15 -25.23
N ALA A 69 5.64 -2.55 -24.73
CA ALA A 69 5.77 -3.20 -23.42
C ALA A 69 5.33 -2.26 -22.27
N PHE A 70 5.75 -0.99 -22.29
CA PHE A 70 5.33 0.00 -21.30
C PHE A 70 3.83 0.31 -21.37
N THR A 71 3.27 0.41 -22.57
CA THR A 71 1.84 0.64 -22.78
C THR A 71 1.02 -0.54 -22.24
N THR A 72 1.39 -1.77 -22.59
CA THR A 72 0.75 -2.99 -22.08
C THR A 72 0.84 -3.07 -20.56
N LYS A 73 2.01 -2.79 -19.99
CA LYS A 73 2.21 -2.71 -18.53
C LYS A 73 1.29 -1.68 -17.88
N GLY A 74 1.22 -0.48 -18.44
CA GLY A 74 0.41 0.63 -17.90
C GLY A 74 -1.09 0.28 -17.90
N ILE A 75 -1.60 -0.18 -19.04
CA ILE A 75 -3.00 -0.59 -19.21
C ILE A 75 -3.34 -1.75 -18.26
N SER A 76 -2.52 -2.81 -18.24
CA SER A 76 -2.77 -3.97 -17.38
C SER A 76 -2.74 -3.61 -15.90
N LEU A 77 -1.82 -2.75 -15.47
CA LEU A 77 -1.74 -2.28 -14.09
C LEU A 77 -2.94 -1.43 -13.70
N TYR A 78 -3.41 -0.56 -14.60
CA TYR A 78 -4.58 0.27 -14.37
C TYR A 78 -5.83 -0.59 -14.13
N PHE A 79 -6.11 -1.53 -15.03
CA PHE A 79 -7.26 -2.42 -14.89
C PHE A 79 -7.15 -3.35 -13.69
N ALA A 80 -5.96 -3.89 -13.39
CA ALA A 80 -5.75 -4.70 -12.20
C ALA A 80 -6.07 -3.93 -10.91
N LYS A 81 -5.58 -2.68 -10.80
CA LYS A 81 -5.89 -1.80 -9.66
C LYS A 81 -7.37 -1.48 -9.57
N LEU A 82 -8.01 -1.12 -10.68
CA LEU A 82 -9.43 -0.78 -10.73
C LEU A 82 -10.30 -1.95 -10.26
N ILE A 83 -10.02 -3.16 -10.73
CA ILE A 83 -10.72 -4.37 -10.29
C ILE A 83 -10.56 -4.60 -8.79
N MET A 84 -9.32 -4.48 -8.28
CA MET A 84 -9.06 -4.71 -6.85
C MET A 84 -9.68 -3.64 -5.95
N ILE A 85 -9.71 -2.37 -6.38
CA ILE A 85 -10.42 -1.31 -5.66
C ILE A 85 -11.91 -1.62 -5.61
N ASN A 86 -12.53 -2.02 -6.73
CA ASN A 86 -13.94 -2.39 -6.76
C ASN A 86 -14.25 -3.58 -5.84
N VAL A 87 -13.39 -4.59 -5.83
CA VAL A 87 -13.52 -5.72 -4.88
C VAL A 87 -13.43 -5.23 -3.44
N GLY A 88 -12.48 -4.35 -3.12
CA GLY A 88 -12.34 -3.77 -1.79
C GLY A 88 -13.58 -3.00 -1.34
N GLU A 89 -14.15 -2.15 -2.19
CA GLU A 89 -15.36 -1.38 -1.87
C GLU A 89 -16.60 -2.28 -1.70
N GLU A 90 -16.75 -3.33 -2.49
CA GLU A 90 -17.85 -4.31 -2.30
C GLU A 90 -17.69 -5.09 -0.99
N VAL A 91 -16.48 -5.53 -0.65
CA VAL A 91 -16.19 -6.18 0.64
C VAL A 91 -16.47 -5.24 1.80
N LYS A 92 -16.04 -3.97 1.71
CA LYS A 92 -16.32 -2.91 2.68
C LYS A 92 -17.82 -2.77 2.92
N LYS A 93 -18.60 -2.65 1.85
CA LYS A 93 -20.07 -2.54 1.92
C LYS A 93 -20.69 -3.70 2.69
N ILE A 94 -20.27 -4.94 2.38
CA ILE A 94 -20.81 -6.13 3.06
C ILE A 94 -20.47 -6.10 4.55
N ILE A 95 -19.23 -5.79 4.91
CA ILE A 95 -18.79 -5.71 6.31
C ILE A 95 -19.56 -4.62 7.06
N GLN A 96 -19.72 -3.42 6.45
CA GLN A 96 -20.48 -2.34 7.05
C GLN A 96 -21.94 -2.70 7.30
N ILE A 97 -22.59 -3.38 6.34
CA ILE A 97 -23.98 -3.86 6.50
C ILE A 97 -24.07 -4.86 7.65
N ASP A 98 -23.14 -5.83 7.74
CA ASP A 98 -23.14 -6.83 8.80
C ASP A 98 -22.88 -6.20 10.18
N MET A 99 -21.99 -5.22 10.25
CA MET A 99 -21.75 -4.45 11.47
C MET A 99 -22.99 -3.64 11.89
N LEU A 100 -23.66 -2.96 10.95
CA LEU A 100 -24.88 -2.21 11.22
C LEU A 100 -26.00 -3.12 11.73
N LYS A 101 -26.21 -4.29 11.09
CA LYS A 101 -27.18 -5.28 11.58
C LYS A 101 -26.88 -5.71 13.00
N SER A 102 -25.62 -5.96 13.32
CA SER A 102 -25.19 -6.34 14.66
C SER A 102 -25.41 -5.21 15.68
N LEU A 103 -25.18 -3.96 15.29
CA LEU A 103 -25.42 -2.80 16.16
C LEU A 103 -26.91 -2.58 16.42
N ILE A 104 -27.76 -2.74 15.40
CA ILE A 104 -29.23 -2.60 15.53
C ILE A 104 -29.81 -3.70 16.43
N ALA A 105 -29.23 -4.91 16.39
CA ALA A 105 -29.65 -6.04 17.20
C ALA A 105 -29.01 -6.08 18.60
N ALA A 106 -28.11 -5.14 18.91
CA ALA A 106 -27.44 -5.10 20.22
C ALA A 106 -28.31 -4.50 21.31
N ASP A 107 -28.10 -4.95 22.55
CA ASP A 107 -28.79 -4.40 23.72
C ASP A 107 -28.40 -2.94 23.98
N THR A 108 -29.34 -2.15 24.49
CA THR A 108 -29.18 -0.72 24.78
C THR A 108 -27.99 -0.47 25.70
N GLU A 109 -27.83 -1.29 26.74
CA GLU A 109 -26.69 -1.22 27.67
C GLU A 109 -25.32 -1.35 26.97
N THR A 110 -25.20 -2.21 25.98
CA THR A 110 -23.96 -2.38 25.19
C THR A 110 -23.63 -1.13 24.38
N ILE A 111 -24.65 -0.40 23.91
CA ILE A 111 -24.46 0.81 23.09
C ILE A 111 -24.16 2.02 23.98
N GLU A 112 -24.85 2.16 25.10
CA GLU A 112 -24.68 3.29 26.02
C GLU A 112 -23.34 3.28 26.74
N ASN A 113 -22.80 2.10 27.06
CA ASN A 113 -21.50 1.93 27.73
C ASN A 113 -20.29 2.32 26.86
N LYS A 114 -20.48 2.56 25.57
CA LYS A 114 -19.40 2.97 24.67
C LYS A 114 -19.76 4.26 23.94
N HIS A 115 -18.81 5.18 23.86
CA HIS A 115 -18.99 6.44 23.13
C HIS A 115 -19.37 6.16 21.67
N SER A 116 -20.46 6.75 21.20
CA SER A 116 -20.98 6.61 19.83
C SER A 116 -19.90 6.88 18.74
N GLY A 117 -18.98 7.81 19.03
CA GLY A 117 -17.85 8.12 18.16
C GLY A 117 -16.94 6.92 17.86
N LYS A 118 -16.80 5.97 18.81
CA LYS A 118 -16.01 4.75 18.59
C LYS A 118 -16.67 3.81 17.58
N TYR A 119 -17.98 3.65 17.64
CA TYR A 119 -18.72 2.84 16.67
C TYR A 119 -18.65 3.45 15.26
N ILE A 120 -18.79 4.78 15.16
CA ILE A 120 -18.66 5.50 13.89
C ILE A 120 -17.26 5.35 13.31
N SER A 121 -16.22 5.49 14.15
CA SER A 121 -14.82 5.29 13.74
C SER A 121 -14.59 3.87 13.22
N ASN A 122 -15.00 2.85 13.96
CA ASN A 122 -14.83 1.45 13.55
C ASN A 122 -15.56 1.16 12.24
N LEU A 123 -16.79 1.66 12.08
CA LEU A 123 -17.61 1.42 10.89
C LEU A 123 -17.04 2.07 9.62
N ASN A 124 -16.46 3.26 9.75
CA ASN A 124 -15.97 4.03 8.60
C ASN A 124 -14.46 3.84 8.38
N PHE A 125 -13.66 4.12 9.39
CA PHE A 125 -12.19 4.16 9.23
C PHE A 125 -11.55 2.77 9.32
N ASP A 126 -11.89 1.98 10.32
CA ASP A 126 -11.24 0.68 10.51
C ASP A 126 -11.61 -0.29 9.39
N VAL A 127 -12.87 -0.34 8.98
CA VAL A 127 -13.30 -1.18 7.86
C VAL A 127 -12.64 -0.73 6.56
N GLN A 128 -12.57 0.57 6.30
CA GLN A 128 -11.89 1.09 5.11
C GLN A 128 -10.40 0.75 5.11
N GLN A 129 -9.73 0.84 6.24
CA GLN A 129 -8.30 0.51 6.34
C GLN A 129 -8.04 -0.98 6.10
N ILE A 130 -8.88 -1.86 6.68
CA ILE A 130 -8.76 -3.31 6.47
C ILE A 130 -8.97 -3.68 5.00
N THR A 131 -10.02 -3.16 4.35
CA THR A 131 -10.32 -3.49 2.95
C THR A 131 -9.28 -2.93 1.99
N LYS A 132 -8.78 -1.71 2.24
CA LYS A 132 -7.68 -1.13 1.48
C LYS A 132 -6.41 -1.97 1.60
N MET A 133 -6.03 -2.36 2.82
CA MET A 133 -4.88 -3.24 3.04
C MET A 133 -5.03 -4.58 2.29
N LEU A 134 -6.21 -5.21 2.34
CA LEU A 134 -6.44 -6.48 1.64
C LEU A 134 -6.28 -6.34 0.13
N SER A 135 -6.86 -5.30 -0.47
CA SER A 135 -6.79 -5.07 -1.92
C SER A 135 -5.37 -4.72 -2.37
N GLU A 136 -4.69 -3.82 -1.68
CA GLU A 136 -3.33 -3.39 -2.02
C GLU A 136 -2.30 -4.51 -1.76
N ALA A 137 -2.39 -5.18 -0.61
CA ALA A 137 -1.44 -6.25 -0.27
C ALA A 137 -1.55 -7.43 -1.24
N PHE A 138 -2.78 -7.84 -1.57
CA PHE A 138 -2.99 -8.92 -2.53
C PHE A 138 -2.38 -8.60 -3.89
N LEU A 139 -2.71 -7.41 -4.43
CA LEU A 139 -2.20 -6.98 -5.73
C LEU A 139 -0.66 -6.87 -5.72
N SER A 140 -0.09 -6.28 -4.67
CA SER A 140 1.35 -6.10 -4.57
C SER A 140 2.09 -7.44 -4.44
N ILE A 141 1.62 -8.35 -3.59
CA ILE A 141 2.26 -9.66 -3.43
C ILE A 141 2.27 -10.43 -4.75
N PHE A 142 1.14 -10.47 -5.45
CA PHE A 142 1.06 -11.16 -6.74
C PHE A 142 1.90 -10.47 -7.81
N LYS A 143 1.69 -9.18 -8.04
CA LYS A 143 2.37 -8.41 -9.06
C LYS A 143 3.88 -8.37 -8.82
N ASP A 144 4.29 -7.97 -7.61
CA ASP A 144 5.71 -7.76 -7.31
C ASP A 144 6.46 -9.09 -7.18
N GLY A 145 5.80 -10.14 -6.63
CA GLY A 145 6.35 -11.48 -6.59
C GLY A 145 6.59 -12.07 -7.98
N LEU A 146 5.61 -11.96 -8.88
CA LEU A 146 5.76 -12.41 -10.26
C LEU A 146 6.79 -11.58 -11.03
N THR A 147 6.82 -10.26 -10.81
CA THR A 147 7.80 -9.38 -11.43
C THR A 147 9.22 -9.73 -10.97
N LEU A 148 9.40 -10.00 -9.68
CA LEU A 148 10.68 -10.42 -9.12
C LEU A 148 11.15 -11.74 -9.75
N LEU A 149 10.27 -12.74 -9.83
CA LEU A 149 10.58 -14.00 -10.49
C LEU A 149 10.96 -13.81 -11.96
N GLY A 150 10.19 -13.01 -12.70
CA GLY A 150 10.47 -12.73 -14.11
C GLY A 150 11.81 -12.01 -14.32
N LEU A 151 12.12 -11.02 -13.48
CA LEU A 151 13.41 -10.32 -13.53
C LEU A 151 14.59 -11.22 -13.16
N LEU A 152 14.41 -12.11 -12.17
CA LEU A 152 15.43 -13.11 -11.84
C LEU A 152 15.72 -14.04 -13.03
N ILE A 153 14.67 -14.53 -13.70
CA ILE A 153 14.84 -15.39 -14.90
C ILE A 153 15.64 -14.64 -15.98
N VAL A 154 15.26 -13.40 -16.29
CA VAL A 154 15.95 -12.59 -17.30
C VAL A 154 17.41 -12.37 -16.90
N MET A 155 17.67 -12.04 -15.64
CA MET A 155 19.00 -11.78 -15.12
C MET A 155 19.90 -13.02 -15.22
N PHE A 156 19.40 -14.21 -14.86
CA PHE A 156 20.14 -15.46 -15.01
C PHE A 156 20.38 -15.85 -16.47
N TYR A 157 19.43 -15.55 -17.34
CA TYR A 157 19.54 -15.80 -18.77
C TYR A 157 20.63 -14.93 -19.42
N GLN A 158 20.70 -13.65 -19.06
CA GLN A 158 21.69 -12.72 -19.61
C GLN A 158 23.10 -12.99 -19.07
N ASN A 159 23.26 -13.11 -17.76
CA ASN A 159 24.59 -13.38 -17.18
C ASN A 159 24.47 -14.03 -15.78
N TRP A 160 24.61 -15.36 -15.74
CA TRP A 160 24.50 -16.12 -14.51
C TRP A 160 25.54 -15.77 -13.45
N LYS A 161 26.76 -15.35 -13.85
CA LYS A 161 27.83 -14.99 -12.92
C LYS A 161 27.51 -13.70 -12.17
N LEU A 162 27.07 -12.67 -12.90
CA LEU A 162 26.63 -11.41 -12.30
C LEU A 162 25.38 -11.59 -11.45
N SER A 163 24.48 -12.49 -11.86
CA SER A 163 23.28 -12.83 -11.10
C SER A 163 23.59 -13.41 -9.73
N LEU A 164 24.58 -14.29 -9.62
CA LEU A 164 25.01 -14.83 -8.34
C LEU A 164 25.56 -13.74 -7.41
N ILE A 165 26.36 -12.82 -7.94
CA ILE A 165 26.88 -11.68 -7.18
C ILE A 165 25.70 -10.82 -6.66
N ALA A 166 24.73 -10.51 -7.53
CA ALA A 166 23.57 -9.74 -7.17
C ALA A 166 22.75 -10.40 -6.06
N ILE A 167 22.53 -11.72 -6.11
CA ILE A 167 21.81 -12.47 -5.07
C ILE A 167 22.53 -12.39 -3.71
N ILE A 168 23.85 -12.43 -3.68
CA ILE A 168 24.63 -12.26 -2.44
C ILE A 168 24.48 -10.83 -1.88
N MET A 169 24.35 -9.83 -2.75
CA MET A 169 24.16 -8.44 -2.34
C MET A 169 22.76 -8.14 -1.78
N ILE A 170 21.72 -8.92 -2.15
CA ILE A 170 20.35 -8.72 -1.66
C ILE A 170 20.24 -8.85 -0.13
N PRO A 171 20.78 -9.90 0.54
CA PRO A 171 20.77 -10.00 2.00
C PRO A 171 21.49 -8.83 2.67
N LEU A 172 22.61 -8.39 2.13
CA LEU A 172 23.38 -7.27 2.66
C LEU A 172 22.57 -5.97 2.60
N ALA A 173 21.94 -5.70 1.46
CA ALA A 173 21.02 -4.57 1.31
C ALA A 173 19.81 -4.68 2.25
N SER A 174 19.29 -5.87 2.46
CA SER A 174 18.15 -6.12 3.36
C SER A 174 18.49 -5.83 4.83
N ILE A 175 19.71 -6.14 5.27
CA ILE A 175 20.18 -5.84 6.63
C ILE A 175 20.25 -4.32 6.84
N THR A 176 20.84 -3.60 5.89
CA THR A 176 20.93 -2.12 5.96
C THR A 176 19.55 -1.48 5.92
N ALA A 177 18.66 -1.95 5.04
CA ALA A 177 17.27 -1.48 4.98
C ALA A 177 16.51 -1.74 6.28
N LYS A 178 16.72 -2.88 6.94
CA LYS A 178 16.10 -3.20 8.24
C LYS A 178 16.57 -2.26 9.36
N ILE A 179 17.85 -1.92 9.39
CA ILE A 179 18.42 -0.99 10.37
C ILE A 179 17.84 0.41 10.16
N LEU A 180 17.82 0.88 8.93
CA LEU A 180 17.24 2.18 8.56
C LEU A 180 15.74 2.22 8.85
N GLY A 181 15.00 1.16 8.48
CA GLY A 181 13.57 1.05 8.75
C GLY A 181 13.24 1.11 10.24
N LYS A 182 14.05 0.49 11.10
CA LYS A 182 13.87 0.57 12.56
C LYS A 182 14.10 2.00 13.09
N ARG A 183 15.11 2.71 12.56
CA ARG A 183 15.37 4.12 12.92
C ARG A 183 14.23 5.03 12.46
N MET A 184 13.78 4.86 11.21
CA MET A 184 12.65 5.62 10.68
C MET A 184 11.35 5.33 11.45
N GLY A 185 11.11 4.07 11.82
CA GLY A 185 9.96 3.70 12.64
C GLY A 185 9.95 4.41 13.99
N LYS A 186 11.11 4.49 14.67
CA LYS A 186 11.24 5.22 15.93
C LYS A 186 10.97 6.72 15.75
N ALA A 187 11.58 7.35 14.74
CA ALA A 187 11.37 8.76 14.43
C ALA A 187 9.89 9.06 14.06
N SER A 188 9.25 8.15 13.32
CA SER A 188 7.82 8.28 12.97
C SER A 188 6.92 8.17 14.22
N THR A 189 7.24 7.29 15.17
CA THR A 189 6.49 7.17 16.43
C THR A 189 6.64 8.44 17.27
N GLU A 190 7.85 8.94 17.41
CA GLU A 190 8.12 10.19 18.13
C GLU A 190 7.40 11.40 17.48
N ALA A 191 7.38 11.46 16.14
CA ALA A 191 6.64 12.49 15.41
C ALA A 191 5.12 12.38 15.63
N GLN A 192 4.57 11.15 15.68
CA GLN A 192 3.14 10.92 15.96
C GLN A 192 2.79 11.29 17.40
N GLU A 193 3.64 10.97 18.39
CA GLU A 193 3.43 11.37 19.78
C GLU A 193 3.41 12.89 19.92
N ARG A 194 4.40 13.59 19.34
CA ARG A 194 4.43 15.07 19.33
C ARG A 194 3.22 15.68 18.63
N SER A 195 2.81 15.11 17.50
CA SER A 195 1.58 15.54 16.80
C SER A 195 0.34 15.31 17.67
N GLY A 196 0.29 14.21 18.42
CA GLY A 196 -0.78 13.92 19.39
C GLY A 196 -0.83 14.96 20.51
N ASP A 197 0.33 15.33 21.07
CA ASP A 197 0.44 16.34 22.12
C ASP A 197 0.04 17.73 21.62
N LEU A 198 0.45 18.09 20.39
CA LEU A 198 0.01 19.34 19.75
C LEU A 198 -1.51 19.35 19.55
N ASN A 199 -2.10 18.28 19.05
CA ASN A 199 -3.55 18.20 18.86
C ASN A 199 -4.29 18.33 20.18
N LYS A 200 -3.81 17.68 21.25
CA LYS A 200 -4.39 17.81 22.59
C LYS A 200 -4.31 19.27 23.09
N TYR A 201 -3.14 19.89 22.94
CA TYR A 201 -2.97 21.31 23.29
C TYR A 201 -3.94 22.22 22.52
N LEU A 202 -4.08 22.03 21.20
CA LEU A 202 -5.02 22.80 20.38
C LEU A 202 -6.48 22.63 20.82
N ILE A 203 -6.89 21.40 21.13
CA ILE A 203 -8.25 21.13 21.65
C ILE A 203 -8.48 21.87 22.97
N ASP A 204 -7.53 21.80 23.88
CA ASP A 204 -7.60 22.49 25.18
C ASP A 204 -7.62 24.02 25.01
N LEU A 205 -6.82 24.55 24.10
CA LEU A 205 -6.78 25.98 23.77
C LEU A 205 -8.11 26.48 23.22
N PHE A 206 -8.69 25.77 22.25
CA PHE A 206 -10.00 26.14 21.70
C PHE A 206 -11.12 26.01 22.72
N LYS A 207 -11.11 24.93 23.51
CA LYS A 207 -12.12 24.71 24.56
C LYS A 207 -12.09 25.80 25.63
N ASN A 208 -10.91 26.27 25.99
CA ASN A 208 -10.69 27.26 27.04
C ASN A 208 -10.49 28.68 26.51
N HIS A 209 -10.71 28.93 25.21
CA HIS A 209 -10.47 30.23 24.58
C HIS A 209 -11.13 31.40 25.30
N LYS A 210 -12.40 31.23 25.75
CA LYS A 210 -13.12 32.24 26.51
C LYS A 210 -12.43 32.57 27.82
N ILE A 211 -11.89 31.59 28.52
CA ILE A 211 -11.16 31.75 29.79
C ILE A 211 -9.86 32.52 29.55
N ILE A 212 -9.12 32.18 28.52
CA ILE A 212 -7.87 32.87 28.14
C ILE A 212 -8.14 34.37 27.92
N LYS A 213 -9.25 34.71 27.23
CA LYS A 213 -9.65 36.10 27.00
C LYS A 213 -10.03 36.84 28.28
N ILE A 214 -10.81 36.20 29.17
CA ILE A 214 -11.25 36.79 30.42
C ILE A 214 -10.03 37.13 31.33
N PHE A 215 -9.06 36.24 31.38
CA PHE A 215 -7.84 36.43 32.22
C PHE A 215 -6.70 37.11 31.50
N GLN A 216 -6.86 37.58 30.24
CA GLN A 216 -5.86 38.27 29.42
C GLN A 216 -4.52 37.51 29.36
N ARG A 217 -4.59 36.18 29.18
CA ARG A 217 -3.43 35.26 29.17
C ARG A 217 -2.92 34.89 27.78
N GLU A 218 -3.20 35.71 26.77
CA GLU A 218 -2.83 35.43 25.36
C GLU A 218 -1.31 35.29 25.21
N ASN A 219 -0.51 36.18 25.84
CA ASN A 219 0.93 36.11 25.73
C ASN A 219 1.52 34.82 26.36
N TYR A 220 0.95 34.38 27.46
CA TYR A 220 1.33 33.13 28.12
C TYR A 220 1.04 31.90 27.21
N GLU A 221 -0.12 31.87 26.59
CA GLU A 221 -0.46 30.78 25.70
C GLU A 221 0.33 30.85 24.38
N HIS A 222 0.75 32.04 23.94
CA HIS A 222 1.65 32.19 22.81
C HIS A 222 3.02 31.57 23.10
N GLU A 223 3.66 31.93 24.20
CA GLU A 223 4.94 31.35 24.63
C GLU A 223 4.85 29.82 24.84
N ARG A 224 3.73 29.37 25.35
CA ARG A 224 3.46 27.93 25.50
C ARG A 224 3.31 27.22 24.20
N SER A 225 2.68 27.83 23.19
CA SER A 225 2.50 27.23 21.85
C SER A 225 3.82 26.99 21.12
N GLU A 226 4.84 27.87 21.34
CA GLU A 226 6.16 27.70 20.73
C GLU A 226 6.88 26.41 21.16
N LYS A 227 6.49 25.81 22.29
CA LYS A 227 7.05 24.53 22.75
C LYS A 227 6.50 23.31 22.02
N PHE A 228 5.36 23.46 21.34
CA PHE A 228 4.68 22.37 20.62
C PHE A 228 4.86 22.46 19.11
N VAL A 229 5.32 23.56 18.57
CA VAL A 229 5.65 23.77 17.15
C VAL A 229 7.15 23.61 16.94
#